data_cb980df746269190c3943d9418f40d74
#
_entry.id   cb980df746269190c3943d9418f40d74
#
_cell.length_a   1.000
_cell.length_b   1.000
_cell.length_c   1.000
_cell.angle_alpha   90.00
_cell.angle_beta   90.00
_cell.angle_gamma   90.00
#
_symmetry.space_group_name_H-M   'P 1'
#
loop_
_entity.id
_entity.type
_entity.pdbx_description
1 polymer ?
#
loop_
_entity_poly.entity_id
_entity_poly.type
_entity_poly.pdbx_seq_one_letter_code
_entity_poly.pdbx_strand_id
1 'polypeptide(L)'
;MTKSFRMLMLTGALAGAFAVSTGAAAKEITVALASTFTTMDPYDAGDTLSQNSAKSMYEGLFGLDKDMKLKNALATGYEVSKDGLVYTVTLRKGVMSHDGTEFKADAVKANFDRVTNKDNALRRYTLYMNIAKTEVVDDYTVRITLHTPFSAFINQLAHPAGVMICPKSLEKYPGKQIAFHPCGTGPYILKDYNPSEILHVVKNPNYWQKGLPKLDGIYFKPVPENSTRVAMLRTGEAQFIFPVPPEQAKTLTGSDNLEVTVSPSIIERYVAFNTKIKPFNDVRVRKALNYAVNKEALAKVAFSGYAVPATGSAPEGVDYAKVYEPWPYDPKKARELLKEAGYPNGFTATLWSLYNHTTAQKVIQFLQQQFAQVGVKVSILAMEACKSSKDHSKPRNEVDTSLKSPV
;
A
#
# COMPACT_ATOMS: atom_id res chain seq x y z
N MET A 1 -3.84 -88.92 -43.74
CA MET A 1 -2.55 -88.85 -43.01
C MET A 1 -2.11 -87.41 -42.94
N THR A 2 -2.46 -86.66 -41.91
CA THR A 2 -1.96 -85.30 -41.77
C THR A 2 -1.85 -84.97 -40.26
N LYS A 3 -0.64 -84.81 -39.81
CA LYS A 3 -0.32 -84.50 -38.42
C LYS A 3 -0.47 -82.97 -38.16
N SER A 4 -1.37 -82.64 -37.30
CA SER A 4 -1.57 -81.26 -36.79
C SER A 4 -0.54 -80.89 -35.73
N PHE A 5 0.26 -79.85 -35.95
CA PHE A 5 1.20 -79.30 -35.00
C PHE A 5 0.48 -78.20 -34.24
N ARG A 6 0.31 -78.35 -32.97
CA ARG A 6 -0.22 -77.30 -32.07
C ARG A 6 0.95 -76.48 -31.52
N MET A 7 1.03 -75.23 -31.94
CA MET A 7 1.97 -74.24 -31.42
C MET A 7 1.33 -73.47 -30.27
N LEU A 8 1.88 -73.62 -29.06
CA LEU A 8 1.43 -72.91 -27.87
C LEU A 8 2.12 -71.55 -27.84
N MET A 9 1.35 -70.45 -28.07
CA MET A 9 1.84 -69.08 -27.81
C MET A 9 1.62 -68.68 -26.36
N LEU A 10 2.73 -68.49 -25.65
CA LEU A 10 2.75 -67.87 -24.31
C LEU A 10 2.82 -66.37 -24.50
N THR A 11 1.69 -65.66 -24.32
CA THR A 11 1.65 -64.19 -24.24
C THR A 11 1.89 -63.73 -22.82
N GLY A 12 3.11 -63.31 -22.53
CA GLY A 12 3.47 -62.63 -21.30
C GLY A 12 2.99 -61.17 -21.35
N ALA A 13 1.94 -60.84 -20.59
CA ALA A 13 1.49 -59.47 -20.39
C ALA A 13 2.38 -58.78 -19.35
N LEU A 14 3.33 -57.99 -19.81
CA LEU A 14 4.03 -57.01 -18.94
C LEU A 14 3.07 -55.85 -18.65
N ALA A 15 2.37 -55.88 -17.51
CA ALA A 15 1.67 -54.75 -16.97
C ALA A 15 2.67 -53.73 -16.40
N GLY A 16 3.15 -52.83 -17.23
CA GLY A 16 3.90 -51.65 -16.77
C GLY A 16 2.98 -50.72 -16.02
N ALA A 17 3.06 -50.69 -14.69
CA ALA A 17 2.40 -49.70 -13.86
C ALA A 17 3.09 -48.34 -14.11
N PHE A 18 2.54 -47.53 -15.02
CA PHE A 18 2.83 -46.11 -15.07
C PHE A 18 2.25 -45.48 -13.79
N ALA A 19 3.08 -45.25 -12.79
CA ALA A 19 2.78 -44.36 -11.69
C ALA A 19 2.70 -42.95 -12.28
N VAL A 20 1.50 -42.52 -12.68
CA VAL A 20 1.22 -41.11 -12.94
C VAL A 20 1.32 -40.41 -11.62
N SER A 21 2.49 -39.81 -11.34
CA SER A 21 2.59 -38.85 -10.25
C SER A 21 1.71 -37.67 -10.64
N THR A 22 0.50 -37.63 -10.09
CA THR A 22 -0.32 -36.43 -10.10
C THR A 22 0.41 -35.39 -9.27
N GLY A 23 1.34 -34.68 -9.87
CA GLY A 23 1.89 -33.47 -9.28
C GLY A 23 0.69 -32.57 -8.95
N ALA A 24 0.50 -32.25 -7.68
CA ALA A 24 -0.52 -31.30 -7.28
C ALA A 24 -0.27 -30.04 -8.10
N ALA A 25 -1.25 -29.63 -8.91
CA ALA A 25 -1.15 -28.39 -9.68
C ALA A 25 -0.82 -27.25 -8.72
N ALA A 26 0.15 -26.40 -9.09
CA ALA A 26 0.56 -25.27 -8.27
C ALA A 26 -0.65 -24.39 -7.97
N LYS A 27 -0.89 -24.12 -6.67
CA LYS A 27 -2.02 -23.31 -6.22
C LYS A 27 -1.65 -21.84 -6.25
N GLU A 28 -1.69 -21.23 -7.43
CA GLU A 28 -1.48 -19.82 -7.63
C GLU A 28 -2.80 -19.08 -7.79
N ILE A 29 -2.84 -17.81 -7.39
CA ILE A 29 -4.02 -16.94 -7.56
C ILE A 29 -3.65 -15.65 -8.28
N THR A 30 -4.63 -15.07 -8.96
CA THR A 30 -4.56 -13.71 -9.51
C THR A 30 -5.30 -12.74 -8.60
N VAL A 31 -4.61 -11.67 -8.21
CA VAL A 31 -5.14 -10.52 -7.47
C VAL A 31 -5.19 -9.32 -8.41
N ALA A 32 -6.37 -8.88 -8.83
CA ALA A 32 -6.50 -7.70 -9.69
C ALA A 32 -6.63 -6.42 -8.86
N LEU A 33 -5.74 -5.45 -9.11
CA LEU A 33 -5.55 -4.21 -8.35
C LEU A 33 -6.00 -2.99 -9.15
N ALA A 34 -6.46 -1.94 -8.45
CA ALA A 34 -7.02 -0.74 -9.10
C ALA A 34 -5.98 0.23 -9.69
N SER A 35 -4.70 0.03 -9.47
CA SER A 35 -3.66 0.90 -10.05
C SER A 35 -2.36 0.15 -10.31
N THR A 36 -1.51 0.76 -11.14
CA THR A 36 -0.12 0.33 -11.35
C THR A 36 0.72 0.52 -10.08
N PHE A 37 1.85 -0.18 -10.02
CA PHE A 37 2.80 -0.05 -8.92
C PHE A 37 3.68 1.18 -9.11
N THR A 38 3.96 1.91 -8.02
CA THR A 38 4.91 3.03 -8.05
C THR A 38 6.35 2.54 -7.92
N THR A 39 6.58 1.60 -7.02
CA THR A 39 7.90 0.99 -6.76
C THR A 39 7.77 -0.19 -5.81
N MET A 40 8.69 -1.16 -5.89
CA MET A 40 8.84 -2.21 -4.89
C MET A 40 9.93 -1.89 -3.84
N ASP A 41 10.54 -0.71 -3.89
CA ASP A 41 11.36 -0.21 -2.77
C ASP A 41 10.43 0.28 -1.63
N PRO A 42 10.37 -0.40 -0.48
CA PRO A 42 9.45 -0.05 0.60
C PRO A 42 9.71 1.34 1.19
N TYR A 43 10.96 1.82 1.16
CA TYR A 43 11.31 3.14 1.67
C TYR A 43 11.03 4.28 0.67
N ASP A 44 10.72 3.97 -0.59
CA ASP A 44 10.32 4.97 -1.59
C ASP A 44 8.83 4.83 -2.01
N ALA A 45 8.17 3.74 -1.66
CA ALA A 45 6.75 3.53 -1.93
C ALA A 45 5.87 4.55 -1.19
N GLY A 46 5.09 5.32 -1.94
CA GLY A 46 4.19 6.35 -1.40
C GLY A 46 2.72 5.98 -1.42
N ASP A 47 2.35 4.89 -2.05
CA ASP A 47 0.96 4.45 -2.22
C ASP A 47 0.69 3.11 -1.54
N THR A 48 -0.57 2.92 -1.12
CA THR A 48 -1.01 1.75 -0.36
C THR A 48 -0.94 0.45 -1.16
N LEU A 49 -1.21 0.47 -2.48
CA LEU A 49 -1.24 -0.76 -3.28
C LEU A 49 0.16 -1.33 -3.47
N SER A 50 1.15 -0.49 -3.78
CA SER A 50 2.57 -0.91 -3.84
C SER A 50 3.05 -1.44 -2.50
N GLN A 51 2.74 -0.74 -1.39
CA GLN A 51 3.13 -1.18 -0.04
C GLN A 51 2.48 -2.51 0.35
N ASN A 52 1.18 -2.70 0.07
CA ASN A 52 0.49 -3.93 0.40
C ASN A 52 1.01 -5.12 -0.41
N SER A 53 1.30 -4.92 -1.69
CA SER A 53 1.89 -5.97 -2.54
C SER A 53 3.32 -6.30 -2.10
N ALA A 54 4.12 -5.29 -1.73
CA ALA A 54 5.47 -5.47 -1.22
C ALA A 54 5.53 -6.29 0.09
N LYS A 55 4.49 -6.22 0.95
CA LYS A 55 4.38 -7.06 2.15
C LYS A 55 4.40 -8.56 1.88
N SER A 56 4.14 -9.01 0.65
CA SER A 56 4.32 -10.41 0.29
C SER A 56 5.79 -10.84 0.34
N MET A 57 6.72 -9.92 0.13
CA MET A 57 8.16 -10.18 0.02
C MET A 57 8.97 -9.70 1.22
N TYR A 58 8.45 -8.75 1.99
CA TYR A 58 9.19 -8.10 3.07
C TYR A 58 8.48 -8.22 4.41
N GLU A 59 9.27 -8.22 5.47
CA GLU A 59 8.78 -8.14 6.85
C GLU A 59 9.53 -7.06 7.63
N GLY A 60 8.86 -6.46 8.63
CA GLY A 60 9.43 -5.47 9.54
C GLY A 60 9.90 -6.10 10.86
N LEU A 61 10.52 -5.29 11.70
CA LEU A 61 10.84 -5.70 13.08
C LEU A 61 9.57 -5.99 13.86
N PHE A 62 8.57 -5.14 13.69
CA PHE A 62 7.23 -5.25 14.26
C PHE A 62 6.20 -5.18 13.14
N GLY A 63 4.97 -5.54 13.45
CA GLY A 63 3.83 -5.43 12.54
C GLY A 63 2.56 -5.12 13.31
N LEU A 64 1.46 -4.96 12.59
CA LEU A 64 0.13 -4.81 13.16
C LEU A 64 -0.68 -6.06 12.86
N ASP A 65 -1.51 -6.49 13.80
CA ASP A 65 -2.50 -7.54 13.57
C ASP A 65 -3.78 -6.99 12.90
N LYS A 66 -4.80 -7.85 12.73
CA LYS A 66 -6.08 -7.46 12.14
C LYS A 66 -6.86 -6.40 12.93
N ASP A 67 -6.56 -6.27 14.23
CA ASP A 67 -7.18 -5.32 15.14
C ASP A 67 -6.29 -4.09 15.39
N MET A 68 -5.29 -3.86 14.50
CA MET A 68 -4.30 -2.77 14.54
C MET A 68 -3.42 -2.78 15.80
N LYS A 69 -3.33 -3.90 16.51
CA LYS A 69 -2.46 -4.05 17.67
C LYS A 69 -1.05 -4.43 17.25
N LEU A 70 -0.08 -3.85 17.93
CA LEU A 70 1.34 -4.14 17.69
C LEU A 70 1.65 -5.62 17.97
N LYS A 71 2.37 -6.24 17.04
CA LYS A 71 2.89 -7.61 17.18
C LYS A 71 4.37 -7.68 16.83
N ASN A 72 5.08 -8.59 17.48
CA ASN A 72 6.45 -8.94 17.11
C ASN A 72 6.48 -9.69 15.76
N ALA A 73 7.47 -9.35 14.92
CA ALA A 73 7.72 -10.04 13.66
C ALA A 73 9.19 -10.51 13.61
N LEU A 74 10.10 -9.79 12.96
CA LEU A 74 11.53 -10.09 12.98
C LEU A 74 12.20 -9.75 14.33
N ALA A 75 11.63 -8.83 15.11
CA ALA A 75 11.97 -8.63 16.51
C ALA A 75 11.19 -9.61 17.41
N THR A 76 11.80 -10.02 18.53
CA THR A 76 11.16 -10.82 19.59
C THR A 76 10.81 -9.98 20.82
N GLY A 77 11.40 -8.79 20.96
CA GLY A 77 11.14 -7.83 22.03
C GLY A 77 12.03 -6.61 21.93
N TYR A 78 11.83 -5.69 22.84
CA TYR A 78 12.63 -4.48 22.95
C TYR A 78 12.65 -3.95 24.40
N GLU A 79 13.67 -3.16 24.70
CA GLU A 79 13.79 -2.39 25.93
C GLU A 79 14.01 -0.92 25.58
N VAL A 80 13.54 -0.01 26.45
CA VAL A 80 13.67 1.45 26.27
C VAL A 80 14.38 2.04 27.47
N SER A 81 15.37 2.91 27.21
CA SER A 81 16.05 3.65 28.26
C SER A 81 15.10 4.61 28.99
N LYS A 82 15.44 4.98 30.23
CA LYS A 82 14.61 5.85 31.09
C LYS A 82 14.31 7.22 30.47
N ASP A 83 15.23 7.74 29.65
CA ASP A 83 15.08 9.00 28.93
C ASP A 83 14.28 8.88 27.62
N GLY A 84 13.90 7.64 27.22
CA GLY A 84 13.14 7.39 26.01
C GLY A 84 13.94 7.56 24.71
N LEU A 85 15.27 7.66 24.79
CA LEU A 85 16.12 7.91 23.63
C LEU A 85 16.70 6.65 23.01
N VAL A 86 16.92 5.59 23.80
CA VAL A 86 17.63 4.39 23.33
C VAL A 86 16.69 3.19 23.37
N TYR A 87 16.57 2.54 22.23
CA TYR A 87 15.79 1.31 22.06
C TYR A 87 16.76 0.15 21.77
N THR A 88 16.80 -0.85 22.64
CA THR A 88 17.54 -2.09 22.43
C THR A 88 16.55 -3.16 21.95
N VAL A 89 16.69 -3.58 20.69
CA VAL A 89 15.76 -4.51 20.04
C VAL A 89 16.42 -5.87 19.89
N THR A 90 15.77 -6.92 20.37
CA THR A 90 16.21 -8.31 20.23
C THR A 90 15.58 -8.93 19.00
N LEU A 91 16.38 -9.56 18.12
CA LEU A 91 15.99 -10.11 16.84
C LEU A 91 15.68 -11.61 16.92
N ARG A 92 14.86 -12.09 16.03
CA ARG A 92 14.56 -13.52 15.86
C ARG A 92 15.72 -14.23 15.18
N LYS A 93 16.14 -15.36 15.74
CA LYS A 93 17.21 -16.22 15.20
C LYS A 93 16.67 -17.16 14.12
N GLY A 94 17.53 -17.56 13.19
CA GLY A 94 17.21 -18.57 12.17
C GLY A 94 16.25 -18.10 11.08
N VAL A 95 16.07 -16.81 10.90
CA VAL A 95 15.29 -16.24 9.80
C VAL A 95 16.17 -16.08 8.58
N MET A 96 15.79 -16.72 7.46
CA MET A 96 16.55 -16.65 6.22
C MET A 96 15.96 -15.60 5.29
N SER A 97 16.81 -14.77 4.73
CA SER A 97 16.46 -13.84 3.65
C SER A 97 16.34 -14.59 2.31
N HIS A 98 15.69 -13.98 1.32
CA HIS A 98 15.48 -14.57 -0.01
C HIS A 98 16.79 -14.91 -0.74
N ASP A 99 17.88 -14.22 -0.45
CA ASP A 99 19.21 -14.47 -1.02
C ASP A 99 19.99 -15.60 -0.28
N GLY A 100 19.37 -16.27 0.68
CA GLY A 100 19.96 -17.35 1.46
C GLY A 100 20.85 -16.86 2.62
N THR A 101 20.92 -15.56 2.89
CA THR A 101 21.62 -15.05 4.07
C THR A 101 20.72 -15.05 5.28
N GLU A 102 21.27 -15.28 6.47
CA GLU A 102 20.53 -15.16 7.71
C GLU A 102 20.29 -13.70 8.06
N PHE A 103 19.06 -13.36 8.46
CA PHE A 103 18.72 -12.02 8.94
C PHE A 103 19.33 -11.78 10.33
N LYS A 104 20.15 -10.73 10.44
CA LYS A 104 20.86 -10.34 11.64
C LYS A 104 20.82 -8.83 11.86
N ALA A 105 21.46 -8.35 12.93
CA ALA A 105 21.47 -6.94 13.32
C ALA A 105 22.12 -5.98 12.27
N ASP A 106 23.06 -6.49 11.48
CA ASP A 106 23.67 -5.76 10.36
C ASP A 106 22.64 -5.38 9.28
N ALA A 107 21.65 -6.25 9.03
CA ALA A 107 20.56 -5.93 8.11
C ALA A 107 19.72 -4.76 8.62
N VAL A 108 19.40 -4.71 9.90
CA VAL A 108 18.66 -3.58 10.49
C VAL A 108 19.46 -2.28 10.36
N LYS A 109 20.75 -2.35 10.69
CA LYS A 109 21.66 -1.18 10.55
C LYS A 109 21.72 -0.69 9.11
N ALA A 110 21.95 -1.57 8.14
CA ALA A 110 22.04 -1.19 6.70
C ALA A 110 20.75 -0.51 6.21
N ASN A 111 19.59 -1.00 6.61
CA ASN A 111 18.31 -0.43 6.23
C ASN A 111 18.08 0.96 6.85
N PHE A 112 18.34 1.13 8.14
CA PHE A 112 18.14 2.43 8.80
C PHE A 112 19.20 3.44 8.38
N ASP A 113 20.47 3.06 8.23
CA ASP A 113 21.49 3.95 7.68
C ASP A 113 21.11 4.44 6.27
N ARG A 114 20.50 3.56 5.44
CA ARG A 114 20.03 3.94 4.12
C ARG A 114 18.89 4.95 4.18
N VAL A 115 17.85 4.71 4.99
CA VAL A 115 16.64 5.56 5.01
C VAL A 115 16.89 6.88 5.72
N THR A 116 17.81 6.94 6.69
CA THR A 116 18.18 8.18 7.41
C THR A 116 19.21 9.02 6.67
N ASN A 117 19.87 8.48 5.64
CA ASN A 117 20.73 9.28 4.78
C ASN A 117 19.89 10.12 3.82
N LYS A 118 19.89 11.44 4.02
CA LYS A 118 19.12 12.41 3.25
C LYS A 118 19.48 12.42 1.75
N ASP A 119 20.74 12.09 1.41
CA ASP A 119 21.25 12.10 0.04
C ASP A 119 20.60 11.00 -0.82
N ASN A 120 20.07 9.95 -0.20
CA ASN A 120 19.31 8.92 -0.90
C ASN A 120 17.93 9.42 -1.40
N ALA A 121 17.48 10.60 -0.97
CA ALA A 121 16.24 11.24 -1.37
C ALA A 121 15.01 10.30 -1.31
N LEU A 122 14.98 9.42 -0.32
CA LEU A 122 13.91 8.46 -0.13
C LEU A 122 12.66 9.14 0.43
N ARG A 123 11.50 8.79 -0.10
CA ARG A 123 10.21 9.36 0.31
C ARG A 123 9.94 9.19 1.81
N ARG A 124 10.42 8.10 2.42
CA ARG A 124 10.23 7.78 3.83
C ARG A 124 11.31 8.30 4.76
N TYR A 125 12.26 9.11 4.25
CA TYR A 125 13.26 9.78 5.08
C TYR A 125 12.63 10.49 6.29
N THR A 126 11.57 11.30 6.07
CA THR A 126 10.91 12.06 7.14
C THR A 126 10.29 11.19 8.22
N LEU A 127 9.90 9.95 7.89
CA LEU A 127 9.37 9.00 8.85
C LEU A 127 10.46 8.51 9.82
N TYR A 128 11.71 8.34 9.35
CA TYR A 128 12.81 7.77 10.14
C TYR A 128 13.90 8.77 10.55
N MET A 129 13.79 10.04 10.17
CA MET A 129 14.82 11.06 10.43
C MET A 129 15.08 11.33 11.93
N ASN A 130 14.22 10.85 12.84
CA ASN A 130 14.46 10.92 14.28
C ASN A 130 15.47 9.86 14.78
N ILE A 131 15.82 8.87 13.95
CA ILE A 131 16.89 7.92 14.27
C ILE A 131 18.23 8.63 14.10
N ALA A 132 18.94 8.84 15.22
CA ALA A 132 20.26 9.44 15.25
C ALA A 132 21.36 8.43 14.91
N LYS A 133 21.20 7.17 15.34
CA LYS A 133 22.22 6.13 15.17
C LYS A 133 21.59 4.74 15.30
N THR A 134 22.09 3.80 14.49
CA THR A 134 21.80 2.37 14.62
C THR A 134 23.11 1.60 14.81
N GLU A 135 23.22 0.83 15.90
CA GLU A 135 24.42 0.10 16.29
C GLU A 135 24.14 -1.39 16.40
N VAL A 136 25.02 -2.20 15.85
CA VAL A 136 25.05 -3.64 16.07
C VAL A 136 25.70 -3.89 17.45
N VAL A 137 24.95 -4.46 18.39
CA VAL A 137 25.47 -4.86 19.70
C VAL A 137 26.05 -6.28 19.63
N ASP A 138 25.28 -7.17 19.01
CA ASP A 138 25.67 -8.53 18.63
C ASP A 138 24.85 -8.97 17.41
N ASP A 139 25.01 -10.21 16.95
CA ASP A 139 24.31 -10.75 15.78
C ASP A 139 22.78 -10.59 15.83
N TYR A 140 22.18 -10.58 17.02
CA TYR A 140 20.72 -10.58 17.22
C TYR A 140 20.25 -9.46 18.15
N THR A 141 21.10 -8.46 18.39
CA THR A 141 20.75 -7.31 19.22
C THR A 141 21.17 -6.03 18.51
N VAL A 142 20.23 -5.15 18.27
CA VAL A 142 20.47 -3.83 17.67
C VAL A 142 20.07 -2.72 18.64
N ARG A 143 20.88 -1.69 18.73
CA ARG A 143 20.58 -0.48 19.51
C ARG A 143 20.27 0.65 18.56
N ILE A 144 19.10 1.27 18.76
CA ILE A 144 18.62 2.41 17.98
C ILE A 144 18.53 3.61 18.91
N THR A 145 19.28 4.67 18.61
CA THR A 145 19.28 5.92 19.37
C THR A 145 18.49 6.97 18.60
N LEU A 146 17.62 7.70 19.26
CA LEU A 146 16.82 8.77 18.69
C LEU A 146 17.42 10.15 18.99
N HIS A 147 17.19 11.14 18.13
CA HIS A 147 17.52 12.54 18.40
C HIS A 147 16.66 13.14 19.52
N THR A 148 15.39 12.76 19.58
CA THR A 148 14.42 13.21 20.58
C THR A 148 13.55 12.06 21.04
N PRO A 149 13.09 12.02 22.30
CA PRO A 149 12.20 10.97 22.79
C PRO A 149 10.91 10.93 21.97
N PHE A 150 10.51 9.71 21.58
CA PHE A 150 9.31 9.51 20.77
C PHE A 150 8.57 8.23 21.18
N SER A 151 7.54 8.36 21.99
CA SER A 151 6.80 7.21 22.57
C SER A 151 6.16 6.29 21.51
N ALA A 152 5.80 6.82 20.34
CA ALA A 152 5.22 6.04 19.25
C ALA A 152 6.27 5.37 18.33
N PHE A 153 7.57 5.39 18.68
CA PHE A 153 8.63 4.89 17.80
C PHE A 153 8.46 3.41 17.43
N ILE A 154 8.05 2.55 18.36
CA ILE A 154 7.81 1.13 18.06
C ILE A 154 6.63 0.96 17.10
N ASN A 155 5.55 1.73 17.24
CA ASN A 155 4.45 1.72 16.29
C ASN A 155 4.90 2.22 14.90
N GLN A 156 5.81 3.19 14.86
CA GLN A 156 6.44 3.66 13.63
C GLN A 156 7.25 2.56 12.93
N LEU A 157 7.94 1.70 13.68
CA LEU A 157 8.65 0.54 13.13
C LEU A 157 7.71 -0.55 12.59
N ALA A 158 6.44 -0.55 12.99
CA ALA A 158 5.40 -1.43 12.43
C ALA A 158 4.76 -0.88 11.14
N HIS A 159 5.13 0.34 10.72
CA HIS A 159 4.66 0.92 9.46
C HIS A 159 5.03 0.03 8.27
N PRO A 160 4.17 -0.09 7.22
CA PRO A 160 4.47 -0.91 6.03
C PRO A 160 5.81 -0.62 5.33
N ALA A 161 6.36 0.58 5.51
CA ALA A 161 7.70 0.92 5.03
C ALA A 161 8.83 0.55 6.01
N GLY A 162 8.53 0.11 7.24
CA GLY A 162 9.51 -0.31 8.26
C GLY A 162 10.01 -1.74 8.06
N VAL A 163 10.08 -2.20 6.83
CA VAL A 163 10.46 -3.57 6.48
C VAL A 163 11.94 -3.67 6.10
N MET A 164 12.51 -4.86 6.21
CA MET A 164 13.95 -5.10 6.04
C MET A 164 14.25 -5.64 4.64
N ILE A 165 15.17 -4.96 3.96
CA ILE A 165 15.75 -5.36 2.67
C ILE A 165 17.06 -6.08 2.94
N CYS A 166 17.39 -7.12 2.16
CA CYS A 166 18.64 -7.86 2.27
C CYS A 166 19.86 -6.93 2.04
N PRO A 167 20.86 -6.88 2.94
CA PRO A 167 22.01 -6.01 2.79
C PRO A 167 22.76 -6.18 1.47
N LYS A 168 22.99 -7.41 1.03
CA LYS A 168 23.66 -7.69 -0.25
C LYS A 168 22.88 -7.13 -1.46
N SER A 169 21.55 -7.11 -1.40
CA SER A 169 20.75 -6.49 -2.46
C SER A 169 20.88 -4.96 -2.46
N LEU A 170 20.97 -4.33 -1.29
CA LEU A 170 21.22 -2.89 -1.20
C LEU A 170 22.58 -2.49 -1.78
N GLU A 171 23.61 -3.30 -1.55
CA GLU A 171 24.95 -3.09 -2.10
C GLU A 171 25.00 -3.29 -3.61
N LYS A 172 24.37 -4.39 -4.09
CA LYS A 172 24.40 -4.79 -5.50
C LYS A 172 23.55 -3.91 -6.40
N TYR A 173 22.42 -3.40 -5.87
CA TYR A 173 21.42 -2.64 -6.62
C TYR A 173 21.18 -1.26 -5.98
N PRO A 174 22.13 -0.32 -6.10
CA PRO A 174 22.06 0.97 -5.43
C PRO A 174 20.94 1.87 -5.97
N GLY A 175 20.51 2.81 -5.17
CA GLY A 175 19.51 3.81 -5.52
C GLY A 175 18.17 3.20 -5.91
N LYS A 176 17.65 3.58 -7.08
CA LYS A 176 16.33 3.12 -7.56
C LYS A 176 16.32 1.72 -8.17
N GLN A 177 17.48 1.12 -8.40
CA GLN A 177 17.57 -0.24 -8.98
C GLN A 177 16.97 -1.28 -8.03
N ILE A 178 17.06 -1.07 -6.70
CA ILE A 178 16.49 -1.98 -5.71
C ILE A 178 14.98 -2.24 -5.90
N ALA A 179 14.26 -1.29 -6.51
CA ALA A 179 12.84 -1.45 -6.81
C ALA A 179 12.52 -2.63 -7.74
N PHE A 180 13.48 -3.04 -8.56
CA PHE A 180 13.36 -4.16 -9.50
C PHE A 180 13.98 -5.46 -8.96
N HIS A 181 14.63 -5.40 -7.80
CA HIS A 181 15.33 -6.52 -7.18
C HIS A 181 14.95 -6.68 -5.70
N PRO A 182 13.63 -6.77 -5.39
CA PRO A 182 13.17 -6.93 -4.02
C PRO A 182 13.75 -8.22 -3.41
N CYS A 183 14.34 -8.07 -2.23
CA CYS A 183 14.86 -9.14 -1.42
C CYS A 183 14.55 -8.83 0.04
N GLY A 184 13.82 -9.71 0.72
CA GLY A 184 13.44 -9.61 2.13
C GLY A 184 13.40 -10.98 2.79
N THR A 185 12.64 -11.08 3.86
CA THR A 185 12.44 -12.33 4.63
C THR A 185 11.03 -12.89 4.45
N GLY A 186 10.21 -12.26 3.61
CA GLY A 186 8.77 -12.52 3.50
C GLY A 186 8.41 -13.90 2.95
N PRO A 187 7.11 -14.25 3.00
CA PRO A 187 6.60 -15.56 2.59
C PRO A 187 6.71 -15.86 1.10
N TYR A 188 6.90 -14.83 0.27
CA TYR A 188 7.04 -14.98 -1.18
C TYR A 188 8.30 -14.30 -1.69
N ILE A 189 8.83 -14.81 -2.80
CA ILE A 189 10.02 -14.33 -3.52
C ILE A 189 9.58 -13.77 -4.87
N LEU A 190 10.21 -12.70 -5.33
CA LEU A 190 9.96 -12.15 -6.65
C LEU A 190 10.29 -13.17 -7.74
N LYS A 191 9.34 -13.37 -8.67
CA LYS A 191 9.52 -14.16 -9.90
C LYS A 191 9.60 -13.25 -11.13
N ASP A 192 8.69 -12.29 -11.25
CA ASP A 192 8.62 -11.34 -12.35
C ASP A 192 8.01 -10.02 -11.91
N TYR A 193 8.48 -8.89 -12.47
CA TYR A 193 7.98 -7.57 -12.15
C TYR A 193 8.06 -6.60 -13.31
N ASN A 194 6.88 -6.16 -13.75
CA ASN A 194 6.68 -5.00 -14.60
C ASN A 194 5.69 -4.05 -13.91
N PRO A 195 6.06 -2.83 -13.52
CA PRO A 195 5.22 -1.92 -12.73
C PRO A 195 3.82 -1.68 -13.31
N SER A 196 3.67 -1.74 -14.63
CA SER A 196 2.41 -1.46 -15.33
C SER A 196 1.57 -2.71 -15.61
N GLU A 197 2.14 -3.90 -15.52
CA GLU A 197 1.51 -5.12 -16.02
C GLU A 197 1.35 -6.20 -14.94
N ILE A 198 2.43 -6.47 -14.17
CA ILE A 198 2.43 -7.62 -13.28
C ILE A 198 3.48 -7.50 -12.16
N LEU A 199 3.12 -8.03 -11.01
CA LEU A 199 4.05 -8.48 -9.99
C LEU A 199 3.73 -9.95 -9.72
N HIS A 200 4.59 -10.86 -10.14
CA HIS A 200 4.48 -12.30 -9.87
C HIS A 200 5.43 -12.69 -8.75
N VAL A 201 4.90 -13.25 -7.71
CA VAL A 201 5.68 -13.76 -6.57
C VAL A 201 5.38 -15.24 -6.36
N VAL A 202 6.41 -16.01 -6.01
CA VAL A 202 6.33 -17.45 -5.74
C VAL A 202 6.69 -17.75 -4.30
N LYS A 203 6.19 -18.86 -3.80
CA LYS A 203 6.40 -19.34 -2.43
C LYS A 203 7.88 -19.35 -2.04
N ASN A 204 8.20 -18.77 -0.88
CA ASN A 204 9.50 -18.91 -0.24
C ASN A 204 9.60 -20.29 0.46
N PRO A 205 10.41 -21.23 -0.04
CA PRO A 205 10.52 -22.55 0.56
C PRO A 205 11.18 -22.52 1.95
N ASN A 206 11.95 -21.45 2.24
CA ASN A 206 12.71 -21.29 3.48
C ASN A 206 12.01 -20.31 4.45
N TYR A 207 10.70 -20.06 4.26
CA TYR A 207 9.98 -19.13 5.13
C TYR A 207 9.97 -19.64 6.58
N TRP A 208 10.33 -18.75 7.50
CA TRP A 208 10.53 -19.11 8.91
C TRP A 208 9.25 -19.54 9.65
N GLN A 209 8.06 -19.14 9.18
CA GLN A 209 6.79 -19.58 9.75
C GLN A 209 6.37 -20.90 9.10
N LYS A 210 6.46 -22.00 9.88
CA LYS A 210 6.12 -23.35 9.40
C LYS A 210 4.70 -23.44 8.86
N GLY A 211 4.54 -24.07 7.71
CA GLY A 211 3.26 -24.30 7.06
C GLY A 211 2.70 -23.08 6.31
N LEU A 212 3.44 -21.99 6.23
CA LEU A 212 3.12 -20.81 5.44
C LEU A 212 4.18 -20.62 4.36
N PRO A 213 3.82 -19.92 3.26
CA PRO A 213 2.48 -19.56 2.85
C PRO A 213 1.67 -20.77 2.34
N LYS A 214 0.33 -20.60 2.25
CA LYS A 214 -0.57 -21.67 1.76
C LYS A 214 -0.65 -21.76 0.25
N LEU A 215 -0.44 -20.65 -0.44
CA LEU A 215 -0.44 -20.55 -1.90
C LEU A 215 0.99 -20.72 -2.42
N ASP A 216 1.12 -21.28 -3.61
CA ASP A 216 2.42 -21.48 -4.25
C ASP A 216 2.89 -20.22 -4.99
N GLY A 217 1.98 -19.32 -5.37
CA GLY A 217 2.29 -18.03 -5.96
C GLY A 217 1.11 -17.09 -6.04
N ILE A 218 1.40 -15.83 -6.33
CA ILE A 218 0.40 -14.76 -6.50
C ILE A 218 0.80 -13.90 -7.69
N TYR A 219 -0.15 -13.70 -8.60
CA TYR A 219 -0.08 -12.72 -9.67
C TYR A 219 -0.83 -11.47 -9.25
N PHE A 220 -0.15 -10.39 -8.93
CA PHE A 220 -0.77 -9.08 -8.74
C PHE A 220 -0.83 -8.37 -10.09
N LYS A 221 -2.04 -8.15 -10.62
CA LYS A 221 -2.28 -7.51 -11.93
C LYS A 221 -2.90 -6.12 -11.75
N PRO A 222 -2.27 -5.04 -12.21
CA PRO A 222 -2.88 -3.73 -12.31
C PRO A 222 -4.04 -3.74 -13.32
N VAL A 223 -5.24 -3.43 -12.87
CA VAL A 223 -6.46 -3.33 -13.69
C VAL A 223 -7.25 -2.11 -13.21
N PRO A 224 -6.93 -0.90 -13.68
CA PRO A 224 -7.53 0.35 -13.19
C PRO A 224 -9.04 0.46 -13.40
N GLU A 225 -9.57 -0.17 -14.46
CA GLU A 225 -10.97 -0.10 -14.82
C GLU A 225 -11.82 -1.05 -13.96
N ASN A 226 -12.88 -0.50 -13.29
CA ASN A 226 -13.69 -1.21 -12.30
C ASN A 226 -14.46 -2.40 -12.90
N SER A 227 -15.08 -2.23 -14.07
CA SER A 227 -15.90 -3.28 -14.68
C SER A 227 -15.05 -4.45 -15.16
N THR A 228 -13.84 -4.19 -15.66
CA THR A 228 -12.90 -5.24 -16.04
C THR A 228 -12.47 -6.07 -14.82
N ARG A 229 -12.15 -5.43 -13.68
CA ARG A 229 -11.81 -6.17 -12.45
C ARG A 229 -12.95 -7.06 -11.98
N VAL A 230 -14.18 -6.54 -12.02
CA VAL A 230 -15.37 -7.32 -11.63
C VAL A 230 -15.63 -8.47 -12.60
N ALA A 231 -15.44 -8.25 -13.91
CA ALA A 231 -15.55 -9.31 -14.91
C ALA A 231 -14.54 -10.43 -14.67
N MET A 232 -13.26 -10.09 -14.43
CA MET A 232 -12.22 -11.07 -14.10
C MET A 232 -12.55 -11.89 -12.85
N LEU A 233 -13.15 -11.28 -11.82
CA LEU A 233 -13.61 -12.01 -10.64
C LEU A 233 -14.76 -12.97 -10.96
N ARG A 234 -15.75 -12.54 -11.75
CA ARG A 234 -16.90 -13.36 -12.14
C ARG A 234 -16.55 -14.53 -13.04
N THR A 235 -15.57 -14.34 -13.92
CA THR A 235 -15.07 -15.39 -14.83
C THR A 235 -14.07 -16.35 -14.19
N GLY A 236 -13.59 -16.01 -12.97
CA GLY A 236 -12.54 -16.76 -12.30
C GLY A 236 -11.12 -16.48 -12.83
N GLU A 237 -10.94 -15.51 -13.72
CA GLU A 237 -9.61 -15.05 -14.16
C GLU A 237 -8.83 -14.40 -13.01
N ALA A 238 -9.54 -13.71 -12.11
CA ALA A 238 -9.00 -13.26 -10.83
C ALA A 238 -9.76 -13.91 -9.68
N GLN A 239 -9.05 -14.41 -8.67
CA GLN A 239 -9.64 -14.97 -7.45
C GLN A 239 -9.85 -13.92 -6.38
N PHE A 240 -9.21 -12.77 -6.53
CA PHE A 240 -9.34 -11.65 -5.59
C PHE A 240 -9.24 -10.32 -6.35
N ILE A 241 -10.08 -9.34 -5.98
CA ILE A 241 -9.99 -7.97 -6.49
C ILE A 241 -9.89 -6.96 -5.35
N PHE A 242 -9.09 -5.92 -5.51
CA PHE A 242 -8.94 -4.87 -4.51
C PHE A 242 -8.66 -3.50 -5.15
N PRO A 243 -9.40 -2.47 -4.73
CA PRO A 243 -10.62 -2.52 -3.95
C PRO A 243 -11.79 -3.04 -4.78
N VAL A 244 -12.82 -3.54 -4.10
CA VAL A 244 -14.12 -3.81 -4.72
C VAL A 244 -14.74 -2.46 -5.11
N PRO A 245 -15.24 -2.28 -6.36
CA PRO A 245 -15.95 -1.06 -6.72
C PRO A 245 -17.19 -0.86 -5.84
N PRO A 246 -17.35 0.27 -5.15
CA PRO A 246 -18.44 0.47 -4.21
C PRO A 246 -19.85 0.27 -4.84
N GLU A 247 -20.01 0.69 -6.10
CA GLU A 247 -21.26 0.52 -6.86
C GLU A 247 -21.61 -0.93 -7.19
N GLN A 248 -20.60 -1.81 -7.19
CA GLN A 248 -20.77 -3.24 -7.49
C GLN A 248 -20.87 -4.12 -6.23
N ALA A 249 -20.50 -3.57 -5.06
CA ALA A 249 -20.39 -4.35 -3.83
C ALA A 249 -21.69 -5.12 -3.50
N LYS A 250 -22.86 -4.45 -3.57
CA LYS A 250 -24.16 -5.10 -3.30
C LYS A 250 -24.48 -6.22 -4.29
N THR A 251 -24.17 -6.02 -5.57
CA THR A 251 -24.45 -7.03 -6.62
C THR A 251 -23.54 -8.25 -6.47
N LEU A 252 -22.30 -8.04 -6.04
CA LEU A 252 -21.35 -9.13 -5.80
C LEU A 252 -21.69 -9.92 -4.54
N THR A 253 -22.16 -9.26 -3.46
CA THR A 253 -22.58 -9.93 -2.22
C THR A 253 -23.74 -10.93 -2.44
N GLY A 254 -24.58 -10.73 -3.45
CA GLY A 254 -25.68 -11.63 -3.78
C GLY A 254 -25.32 -12.80 -4.70
N SER A 255 -24.04 -13.02 -5.01
CA SER A 255 -23.59 -14.07 -5.92
C SER A 255 -23.11 -15.30 -5.13
N ASP A 256 -23.61 -16.51 -5.50
CA ASP A 256 -23.43 -17.75 -4.72
C ASP A 256 -21.97 -18.18 -4.46
N ASN A 257 -21.01 -17.72 -5.28
CA ASN A 257 -19.60 -18.12 -5.18
C ASN A 257 -18.64 -16.97 -4.86
N LEU A 258 -19.17 -15.80 -4.46
CA LEU A 258 -18.35 -14.62 -4.19
C LEU A 258 -18.60 -14.11 -2.77
N GLU A 259 -17.49 -13.78 -2.09
CA GLU A 259 -17.51 -13.12 -0.79
C GLU A 259 -17.07 -11.67 -0.94
N VAL A 260 -17.84 -10.74 -0.38
CA VAL A 260 -17.48 -9.32 -0.30
C VAL A 260 -17.25 -8.95 1.15
N THR A 261 -16.01 -8.68 1.49
CA THR A 261 -15.64 -8.21 2.83
C THR A 261 -15.68 -6.69 2.88
N VAL A 262 -16.43 -6.14 3.84
CA VAL A 262 -16.50 -4.71 4.14
C VAL A 262 -15.99 -4.51 5.56
N SER A 263 -14.96 -3.67 5.72
CA SER A 263 -14.36 -3.39 7.02
C SER A 263 -14.15 -1.90 7.20
N PRO A 264 -14.22 -1.37 8.43
CA PRO A 264 -13.75 -0.03 8.74
C PRO A 264 -12.32 0.16 8.24
N SER A 265 -12.01 1.35 7.76
CA SER A 265 -10.69 1.67 7.22
C SER A 265 -10.12 2.91 7.90
N ILE A 266 -8.81 2.91 8.13
CA ILE A 266 -8.07 4.10 8.55
C ILE A 266 -7.66 5.00 7.38
N ILE A 267 -8.12 4.68 6.15
CA ILE A 267 -7.80 5.47 4.97
C ILE A 267 -8.66 6.71 4.93
N GLU A 268 -8.05 7.87 5.08
CA GLU A 268 -8.68 9.16 4.83
C GLU A 268 -8.39 9.66 3.42
N ARG A 269 -9.41 10.28 2.83
CA ARG A 269 -9.31 10.96 1.54
C ARG A 269 -9.52 12.45 1.76
N TYR A 270 -8.56 13.25 1.34
CA TYR A 270 -8.56 14.68 1.60
C TYR A 270 -8.08 15.49 0.39
N VAL A 271 -8.38 16.78 0.42
CA VAL A 271 -7.82 17.77 -0.50
C VAL A 271 -6.73 18.53 0.24
N ALA A 272 -5.50 18.46 -0.25
CA ALA A 272 -4.40 19.25 0.28
C ALA A 272 -4.32 20.61 -0.44
N PHE A 273 -4.11 21.68 0.33
CA PHE A 273 -3.91 23.02 -0.21
C PHE A 273 -2.44 23.41 -0.08
N ASN A 274 -1.84 23.93 -1.15
CA ASN A 274 -0.52 24.54 -1.05
C ASN A 274 -0.65 25.91 -0.36
N THR A 275 -0.43 25.92 0.95
CA THR A 275 -0.58 27.15 1.78
C THR A 275 0.52 28.18 1.56
N LYS A 276 1.52 27.91 0.74
CA LYS A 276 2.59 28.86 0.38
C LYS A 276 2.20 29.79 -0.76
N ILE A 277 1.13 29.49 -1.50
CA ILE A 277 0.69 30.24 -2.68
C ILE A 277 -0.71 30.81 -2.50
N LYS A 278 -0.97 31.95 -3.18
CA LYS A 278 -2.31 32.51 -3.28
C LYS A 278 -3.16 31.66 -4.23
N PRO A 279 -4.47 31.51 -3.94
CA PRO A 279 -5.20 32.11 -2.80
C PRO A 279 -5.21 31.23 -1.54
N PHE A 280 -4.55 30.06 -1.55
CA PHE A 280 -4.65 29.06 -0.48
C PHE A 280 -3.85 29.38 0.79
N ASN A 281 -3.00 30.41 0.76
CA ASN A 281 -2.36 30.96 1.95
C ASN A 281 -3.37 31.67 2.89
N ASP A 282 -4.53 32.10 2.40
CA ASP A 282 -5.60 32.68 3.20
C ASP A 282 -6.49 31.58 3.81
N VAL A 283 -6.60 31.57 5.16
CA VAL A 283 -7.42 30.59 5.89
C VAL A 283 -8.91 30.69 5.53
N ARG A 284 -9.41 31.89 5.17
CA ARG A 284 -10.82 32.11 4.78
C ARG A 284 -11.14 31.36 3.50
N VAL A 285 -10.21 31.36 2.54
CA VAL A 285 -10.35 30.57 1.29
C VAL A 285 -10.42 29.08 1.58
N ARG A 286 -9.53 28.56 2.43
CA ARG A 286 -9.55 27.13 2.81
C ARG A 286 -10.83 26.73 3.54
N LYS A 287 -11.33 27.59 4.45
CA LYS A 287 -12.63 27.41 5.11
C LYS A 287 -13.79 27.43 4.10
N ALA A 288 -13.78 28.38 3.17
CA ALA A 288 -14.80 28.48 2.12
C ALA A 288 -14.91 27.19 1.30
N LEU A 289 -13.78 26.60 0.89
CA LEU A 289 -13.77 25.36 0.14
C LEU A 289 -14.25 24.15 0.96
N ASN A 290 -14.06 24.17 2.28
CA ASN A 290 -14.65 23.15 3.16
C ASN A 290 -16.18 23.28 3.27
N TYR A 291 -16.73 24.51 3.35
CA TYR A 291 -18.18 24.76 3.34
C TYR A 291 -18.82 24.47 1.98
N ALA A 292 -18.03 24.58 0.89
CA ALA A 292 -18.52 24.37 -0.46
C ALA A 292 -18.80 22.90 -0.81
N VAL A 293 -18.30 21.92 -0.04
CA VAL A 293 -18.40 20.49 -0.37
C VAL A 293 -19.44 19.79 0.49
N ASN A 294 -20.48 19.25 -0.15
CA ASN A 294 -21.41 18.33 0.48
C ASN A 294 -20.76 16.93 0.60
N LYS A 295 -20.16 16.66 1.77
CA LYS A 295 -19.39 15.44 2.02
C LYS A 295 -20.28 14.20 2.08
N GLU A 296 -21.51 14.32 2.58
CA GLU A 296 -22.47 13.21 2.59
C GLU A 296 -22.90 12.82 1.19
N ALA A 297 -23.19 13.82 0.35
CA ALA A 297 -23.52 13.56 -1.06
C ALA A 297 -22.30 12.96 -1.80
N LEU A 298 -21.09 13.43 -1.53
CA LEU A 298 -19.87 12.85 -2.07
C LEU A 298 -19.73 11.36 -1.69
N ALA A 299 -19.95 11.02 -0.42
CA ALA A 299 -19.91 9.64 0.06
C ALA A 299 -20.94 8.75 -0.67
N LYS A 300 -22.14 9.25 -0.90
CA LYS A 300 -23.18 8.53 -1.67
C LYS A 300 -22.83 8.36 -3.15
N VAL A 301 -22.37 9.44 -3.81
CA VAL A 301 -22.13 9.45 -5.26
C VAL A 301 -20.87 8.68 -5.65
N ALA A 302 -19.76 8.91 -4.95
CA ALA A 302 -18.48 8.30 -5.31
C ALA A 302 -18.24 6.93 -4.67
N PHE A 303 -18.85 6.68 -3.50
CA PHE A 303 -18.60 5.47 -2.71
C PHE A 303 -19.85 4.64 -2.43
N SER A 304 -20.99 4.96 -3.04
CA SER A 304 -22.26 4.23 -2.86
C SER A 304 -22.67 4.06 -1.39
N GLY A 305 -22.26 4.98 -0.52
CA GLY A 305 -22.49 4.96 0.92
C GLY A 305 -21.47 4.16 1.74
N TYR A 306 -20.42 3.59 1.11
CA TYR A 306 -19.33 2.89 1.81
C TYR A 306 -18.20 3.84 2.27
N ALA A 307 -18.53 5.09 2.53
CA ALA A 307 -17.63 6.09 3.12
C ALA A 307 -18.43 6.99 4.06
N VAL A 308 -17.76 7.60 5.01
CA VAL A 308 -18.33 8.59 5.93
C VAL A 308 -17.54 9.90 5.85
N PRO A 309 -18.15 11.07 6.11
CA PRO A 309 -17.42 12.31 6.23
C PRO A 309 -16.34 12.22 7.31
N ALA A 310 -15.13 12.70 7.00
CA ALA A 310 -14.04 12.71 7.97
C ALA A 310 -14.32 13.71 9.11
N THR A 311 -14.04 13.29 10.34
CA THR A 311 -14.26 14.02 11.57
C THR A 311 -12.97 14.56 12.22
N GLY A 312 -11.82 14.32 11.58
CA GLY A 312 -10.51 14.74 12.08
C GLY A 312 -9.39 14.42 11.09
N SER A 313 -8.17 14.47 11.58
CA SER A 313 -6.97 14.05 10.84
C SER A 313 -6.62 12.58 11.03
N ALA A 314 -7.36 11.88 11.87
CA ALA A 314 -7.34 10.44 12.05
C ALA A 314 -8.80 9.96 12.18
N PRO A 315 -9.15 8.81 11.58
CA PRO A 315 -10.50 8.27 11.65
C PRO A 315 -10.94 7.97 13.09
N GLU A 316 -12.22 8.07 13.33
CA GLU A 316 -12.82 7.60 14.57
C GLU A 316 -12.51 6.11 14.78
N GLY A 317 -12.16 5.73 16.02
CA GLY A 317 -11.76 4.37 16.38
C GLY A 317 -10.25 4.11 16.34
N VAL A 318 -9.44 5.04 15.84
CA VAL A 318 -7.99 5.02 16.00
C VAL A 318 -7.62 5.59 17.36
N ASP A 319 -6.71 4.94 18.09
CA ASP A 319 -6.23 5.40 19.37
C ASP A 319 -5.75 6.85 19.30
N TYR A 320 -6.18 7.68 20.28
CA TYR A 320 -5.90 9.12 20.37
C TYR A 320 -6.50 9.98 19.25
N ALA A 321 -7.34 9.44 18.37
CA ALA A 321 -8.06 10.26 17.39
C ALA A 321 -8.94 11.30 18.08
N LYS A 322 -8.79 12.55 17.68
CA LYS A 322 -9.65 13.62 18.11
C LYS A 322 -10.78 13.82 17.12
N VAL A 323 -11.98 13.45 17.52
CA VAL A 323 -13.19 13.59 16.72
C VAL A 323 -13.70 15.03 16.80
N TYR A 324 -14.00 15.63 15.66
CA TYR A 324 -14.60 16.95 15.52
C TYR A 324 -15.91 16.84 14.75
N GLU A 325 -16.79 17.85 14.93
CA GLU A 325 -17.95 17.98 14.06
C GLU A 325 -17.50 18.19 12.61
N PRO A 326 -18.06 17.44 11.67
CA PRO A 326 -17.76 17.64 10.24
C PRO A 326 -18.14 19.06 9.81
N TRP A 327 -17.32 19.66 8.94
CA TRP A 327 -17.68 20.96 8.35
C TRP A 327 -19.02 20.84 7.62
N PRO A 328 -20.03 21.66 7.97
CA PRO A 328 -21.33 21.60 7.31
C PRO A 328 -21.24 22.07 5.86
N TYR A 329 -22.15 21.59 5.03
CA TYR A 329 -22.32 22.09 3.66
C TYR A 329 -23.09 23.41 3.68
N ASP A 330 -22.43 24.52 3.37
CA ASP A 330 -23.02 25.85 3.31
C ASP A 330 -22.39 26.68 2.17
N PRO A 331 -22.90 26.56 0.94
CA PRO A 331 -22.37 27.33 -0.18
C PRO A 331 -22.57 28.84 -0.05
N LYS A 332 -23.54 29.30 0.74
CA LYS A 332 -23.74 30.73 1.02
C LYS A 332 -22.59 31.26 1.86
N LYS A 333 -22.28 30.59 2.96
CA LYS A 333 -21.14 30.90 3.81
C LYS A 333 -19.81 30.81 3.07
N ALA A 334 -19.67 29.84 2.19
CA ALA A 334 -18.49 29.71 1.32
C ALA A 334 -18.30 30.96 0.46
N ARG A 335 -19.35 31.48 -0.21
CA ARG A 335 -19.27 32.71 -1.03
C ARG A 335 -18.97 33.95 -0.19
N GLU A 336 -19.54 34.05 1.01
CA GLU A 336 -19.25 35.15 1.94
C GLU A 336 -17.76 35.18 2.29
N LEU A 337 -17.18 34.06 2.69
CA LEU A 337 -15.77 33.95 3.04
C LEU A 337 -14.84 34.22 1.84
N LEU A 338 -15.20 33.80 0.64
CA LEU A 338 -14.45 34.12 -0.56
C LEU A 338 -14.47 35.64 -0.84
N LYS A 339 -15.64 36.29 -0.70
CA LYS A 339 -15.76 37.75 -0.83
C LYS A 339 -14.90 38.50 0.19
N GLU A 340 -14.94 38.08 1.47
CA GLU A 340 -14.11 38.63 2.54
C GLU A 340 -12.60 38.45 2.28
N ALA A 341 -12.22 37.36 1.60
CA ALA A 341 -10.84 37.09 1.21
C ALA A 341 -10.39 37.82 -0.05
N GLY A 342 -11.28 38.65 -0.67
CA GLY A 342 -10.97 39.41 -1.89
C GLY A 342 -11.27 38.67 -3.20
N TYR A 343 -12.05 37.58 -3.16
CA TYR A 343 -12.44 36.79 -4.33
C TYR A 343 -13.96 36.74 -4.53
N PRO A 344 -14.67 37.88 -4.67
CA PRO A 344 -16.14 37.93 -4.77
C PRO A 344 -16.69 37.17 -5.99
N ASN A 345 -15.90 37.02 -7.05
CA ASN A 345 -16.24 36.30 -8.28
C ASN A 345 -15.53 34.90 -8.35
N GLY A 346 -14.95 34.45 -7.24
CA GLY A 346 -14.16 33.24 -7.20
C GLY A 346 -12.76 33.40 -7.86
N PHE A 347 -12.17 32.26 -8.24
CA PHE A 347 -10.85 32.20 -8.88
C PHE A 347 -10.71 30.90 -9.68
N THR A 348 -9.58 30.77 -10.40
CA THR A 348 -9.22 29.55 -11.11
C THR A 348 -8.09 28.82 -10.40
N ALA A 349 -8.13 27.48 -10.41
CA ALA A 349 -7.08 26.62 -9.84
C ALA A 349 -6.98 25.30 -10.59
N THR A 350 -5.94 24.51 -10.30
CA THR A 350 -5.81 23.14 -10.80
C THR A 350 -6.04 22.16 -9.67
N LEU A 351 -6.90 21.18 -9.91
CA LEU A 351 -7.20 20.07 -9.00
C LEU A 351 -6.45 18.82 -9.48
N TRP A 352 -5.48 18.38 -8.70
CA TRP A 352 -4.65 17.24 -9.04
C TRP A 352 -5.17 15.98 -8.40
N SER A 353 -5.04 14.85 -9.08
CA SER A 353 -5.25 13.53 -8.50
C SER A 353 -4.07 12.62 -8.83
N LEU A 354 -3.51 11.97 -7.81
CA LEU A 354 -2.49 10.94 -7.97
C LEU A 354 -3.04 9.63 -8.52
N TYR A 355 -4.36 9.49 -8.57
CA TYR A 355 -5.05 8.30 -9.02
C TYR A 355 -5.98 8.62 -10.19
N ASN A 356 -5.99 7.72 -11.18
CA ASN A 356 -6.83 7.82 -12.37
C ASN A 356 -7.93 6.75 -12.45
N HIS A 357 -8.07 5.90 -11.41
CA HIS A 357 -9.12 4.89 -11.39
C HIS A 357 -10.53 5.51 -11.25
N THR A 358 -11.54 4.77 -11.66
CA THR A 358 -12.95 5.23 -11.78
C THR A 358 -13.48 5.96 -10.54
N THR A 359 -13.24 5.43 -9.33
CA THR A 359 -13.70 6.08 -8.09
C THR A 359 -13.00 7.42 -7.83
N ALA A 360 -11.69 7.52 -8.11
CA ALA A 360 -10.97 8.77 -7.98
C ALA A 360 -11.48 9.83 -8.95
N GLN A 361 -11.79 9.44 -10.19
CA GLN A 361 -12.39 10.34 -11.18
C GLN A 361 -13.75 10.87 -10.72
N LYS A 362 -14.62 10.01 -10.16
CA LYS A 362 -15.90 10.45 -9.57
C LYS A 362 -15.71 11.50 -8.48
N VAL A 363 -14.74 11.29 -7.57
CA VAL A 363 -14.43 12.23 -6.49
C VAL A 363 -13.99 13.57 -7.03
N ILE A 364 -13.01 13.62 -7.94
CA ILE A 364 -12.49 14.89 -8.46
C ILE A 364 -13.50 15.66 -9.31
N GLN A 365 -14.33 14.97 -10.08
CA GLN A 365 -15.42 15.58 -10.84
C GLN A 365 -16.50 16.15 -9.92
N PHE A 366 -16.86 15.43 -8.85
CA PHE A 366 -17.79 15.93 -7.85
C PHE A 366 -17.25 17.21 -7.17
N LEU A 367 -15.98 17.21 -6.76
CA LEU A 367 -15.34 18.39 -6.17
C LEU A 367 -15.30 19.58 -7.15
N GLN A 368 -14.99 19.35 -8.42
CA GLN A 368 -15.02 20.37 -9.46
C GLN A 368 -16.39 21.03 -9.55
N GLN A 369 -17.46 20.24 -9.57
CA GLN A 369 -18.83 20.76 -9.62
C GLN A 369 -19.20 21.55 -8.37
N GLN A 370 -18.83 21.07 -7.18
CA GLN A 370 -19.12 21.76 -5.92
C GLN A 370 -18.36 23.09 -5.81
N PHE A 371 -17.11 23.14 -6.19
CA PHE A 371 -16.32 24.38 -6.21
C PHE A 371 -16.85 25.39 -7.24
N ALA A 372 -17.32 24.93 -8.40
CA ALA A 372 -17.93 25.79 -9.40
C ALA A 372 -19.18 26.52 -8.90
N GLN A 373 -19.98 25.89 -8.01
CA GLN A 373 -21.18 26.50 -7.40
C GLN A 373 -20.87 27.76 -6.58
N VAL A 374 -19.64 27.87 -6.07
CA VAL A 374 -19.19 29.03 -5.29
C VAL A 374 -18.24 29.94 -6.09
N GLY A 375 -18.17 29.78 -7.40
CA GLY A 375 -17.36 30.62 -8.30
C GLY A 375 -15.91 30.13 -8.48
N VAL A 376 -15.50 29.04 -7.84
CA VAL A 376 -14.13 28.52 -7.97
C VAL A 376 -14.08 27.51 -9.12
N LYS A 377 -13.41 27.88 -10.21
CA LYS A 377 -13.27 27.07 -11.42
C LYS A 377 -11.98 26.26 -11.36
N VAL A 378 -12.08 24.95 -11.32
CA VAL A 378 -10.90 24.07 -11.25
C VAL A 378 -10.75 23.26 -12.53
N SER A 379 -9.52 23.22 -13.06
CA SER A 379 -9.12 22.29 -14.12
C SER A 379 -8.63 21.01 -13.48
N ILE A 380 -9.10 19.86 -13.97
CA ILE A 380 -8.68 18.55 -13.43
C ILE A 380 -7.41 18.08 -14.14
N LEU A 381 -6.42 17.66 -13.36
CA LEU A 381 -5.24 16.95 -13.84
C LEU A 381 -5.11 15.63 -13.09
N ALA A 382 -5.61 14.55 -13.69
CA ALA A 382 -5.41 13.20 -13.20
C ALA A 382 -4.08 12.65 -13.75
N MET A 383 -3.20 12.17 -12.87
CA MET A 383 -1.88 11.69 -13.24
C MET A 383 -1.81 10.18 -13.02
N GLU A 384 -1.06 9.48 -13.87
CA GLU A 384 -0.63 8.12 -13.54
C GLU A 384 0.36 8.18 -12.37
N ALA A 385 0.23 7.27 -11.42
CA ALA A 385 1.04 7.25 -10.20
C ALA A 385 2.56 7.33 -10.48
N CYS A 386 3.01 6.78 -11.61
CA CYS A 386 4.41 6.78 -12.05
C CYS A 386 4.93 8.15 -12.53
N LYS A 387 4.06 9.06 -12.98
CA LYS A 387 4.45 10.37 -13.53
C LYS A 387 4.50 11.48 -12.47
N SER A 388 3.90 11.25 -11.31
CA SER A 388 3.76 12.27 -10.26
C SER A 388 5.08 12.67 -9.58
N SER A 389 6.12 11.84 -9.66
CA SER A 389 7.36 12.05 -8.91
C SER A 389 8.34 13.06 -9.52
N LYS A 390 8.17 13.44 -10.79
CA LYS A 390 9.16 14.27 -11.53
C LYS A 390 8.82 15.75 -11.62
N ASP A 391 7.60 16.19 -11.31
CA ASP A 391 7.13 17.55 -11.65
C ASP A 391 6.85 18.46 -10.43
N HIS A 392 7.37 18.11 -9.25
CA HIS A 392 7.19 18.93 -8.03
C HIS A 392 8.05 20.21 -7.96
N SER A 393 8.85 20.51 -9.02
CA SER A 393 9.84 21.61 -8.98
C SER A 393 9.32 22.98 -9.44
N LYS A 394 8.07 23.10 -9.94
CA LYS A 394 7.51 24.38 -10.39
C LYS A 394 6.41 24.87 -9.45
N PRO A 395 6.44 26.13 -8.97
CA PRO A 395 5.35 26.72 -8.22
C PRO A 395 4.15 26.92 -9.17
N ARG A 396 3.08 26.14 -8.96
CA ARG A 396 1.82 26.25 -9.70
C ARG A 396 0.70 26.58 -8.72
N ASN A 397 -0.33 27.31 -9.16
CA ASN A 397 -1.56 27.54 -8.40
C ASN A 397 -2.37 26.23 -8.34
N GLU A 398 -2.04 25.33 -7.40
CA GLU A 398 -2.49 23.95 -7.42
C GLU A 398 -3.18 23.55 -6.13
N VAL A 399 -4.33 22.91 -6.29
CA VAL A 399 -5.01 22.12 -5.25
C VAL A 399 -4.59 20.67 -5.47
N ASP A 400 -3.80 20.12 -4.57
CA ASP A 400 -3.38 18.72 -4.64
C ASP A 400 -4.45 17.85 -3.96
N THR A 401 -5.14 17.01 -4.75
CA THR A 401 -5.93 15.90 -4.22
C THR A 401 -5.05 14.66 -4.10
N SER A 402 -3.90 14.79 -3.47
CA SER A 402 -3.16 13.60 -3.14
C SER A 402 -4.00 12.78 -2.16
N LEU A 403 -4.59 11.70 -2.67
CA LEU A 403 -5.19 10.66 -1.86
C LEU A 403 -4.05 9.89 -1.17
N LYS A 404 -3.23 10.62 -0.40
CA LYS A 404 -2.24 9.99 0.47
C LYS A 404 -3.02 9.37 1.60
N SER A 405 -2.87 8.07 1.76
CA SER A 405 -3.17 7.44 3.03
C SER A 405 -2.31 8.15 4.09
N PRO A 406 -2.86 8.68 5.17
CA PRO A 406 -2.03 9.03 6.30
C PRO A 406 -1.33 7.75 6.76
N VAL A 407 -0.14 7.91 7.24
CA VAL A 407 0.82 6.91 7.72
C VAL A 407 0.17 5.85 8.61
#